data_9d46f2a17f8b5c7f098e9c2b6c8737b5
#
_entry.id   9d46f2a17f8b5c7f098e9c2b6c8737b5
#
_cell.length_a   1.000
_cell.length_b   1.000
_cell.length_c   1.000
_cell.angle_alpha   90.00
_cell.angle_beta   90.00
_cell.angle_gamma   90.00
#
_symmetry.space_group_name_H-M   'P 1'
#
loop_
_entity.id
_entity.type
_entity.pdbx_description
1 polymer ?
#
loop_
_entity_poly.entity_id
_entity_poly.type
_entity_poly.pdbx_seq_one_letter_code
_entity_poly.pdbx_strand_id
1 'polypeptide(L)'
;MIGMNFFYFEFGYSVGGSLVFWFTIMYGLGMLISEASFAWLSSKFTRNQIITAATLITVIGYMLFMSVGYILPKSVVLLNIIGFLIFFSQGAFNMTMIVMLNNTIEYDEVRFHERHDSIISAVRSFATKLASAVDQAVVALILIISNIYAISQKNIIDERKYEELVAEIKSTNKK
;
A
#
# COMPACT_ATOMS: atom_id res chain seq x y z
N MET A 1 1.90 2.46 4.37
CA MET A 1 2.04 3.27 5.59
C MET A 1 1.27 4.60 5.55
N ILE A 2 1.41 5.45 4.53
CA ILE A 2 0.67 6.74 4.45
C ILE A 2 -0.85 6.56 4.58
N GLY A 3 -1.45 5.58 3.89
CA GLY A 3 -2.89 5.30 4.00
C GLY A 3 -3.35 4.89 5.38
N MET A 4 -2.55 4.13 6.13
CA MET A 4 -2.87 3.76 7.52
C MET A 4 -2.90 4.98 8.43
N ASN A 5 -1.91 5.85 8.32
CA ASN A 5 -1.85 7.09 9.10
C ASN A 5 -3.04 8.00 8.80
N PHE A 6 -3.49 8.08 7.53
CA PHE A 6 -4.67 8.83 7.16
C PHE A 6 -5.92 8.39 7.94
N PHE A 7 -6.18 7.08 8.05
CA PHE A 7 -7.33 6.58 8.79
C PHE A 7 -7.26 6.90 10.29
N TYR A 8 -6.07 6.79 10.90
CA TYR A 8 -5.88 7.14 12.31
C TYR A 8 -6.08 8.63 12.57
N PHE A 9 -5.64 9.48 11.63
CA PHE A 9 -5.80 10.94 11.77
C PHE A 9 -7.22 11.41 11.59
N GLU A 10 -7.92 10.83 10.62
CA GLU A 10 -9.24 11.34 10.23
C GLU A 10 -10.37 10.76 11.08
N PHE A 11 -10.24 9.52 11.54
CA PHE A 11 -11.30 8.79 12.24
C PHE A 11 -10.99 8.45 13.70
N GLY A 12 -9.84 8.90 14.22
CA GLY A 12 -9.37 8.57 15.56
C GLY A 12 -8.78 7.16 15.68
N TYR A 13 -8.06 6.90 16.78
CA TYR A 13 -7.25 5.67 16.89
C TYR A 13 -8.11 4.40 16.99
N SER A 14 -9.19 4.41 17.73
CA SER A 14 -10.05 3.24 17.95
C SER A 14 -10.85 2.85 16.69
N VAL A 15 -11.50 3.82 16.06
CA VAL A 15 -12.29 3.61 14.83
C VAL A 15 -11.38 3.42 13.63
N GLY A 16 -10.29 4.17 13.55
CA GLY A 16 -9.28 4.08 12.51
C GLY A 16 -8.65 2.70 12.41
N GLY A 17 -8.40 2.02 13.53
CA GLY A 17 -7.87 0.66 13.56
C GLY A 17 -8.78 -0.35 12.85
N SER A 18 -10.09 -0.28 13.08
CA SER A 18 -11.09 -1.11 12.39
C SER A 18 -11.12 -0.81 10.88
N LEU A 19 -11.05 0.46 10.49
CA LEU A 19 -11.06 0.86 9.08
C LEU A 19 -9.80 0.44 8.34
N VAL A 20 -8.64 0.50 8.99
CA VAL A 20 -7.37 -0.01 8.45
C VAL A 20 -7.45 -1.52 8.21
N PHE A 21 -8.10 -2.28 9.09
CA PHE A 21 -8.30 -3.72 8.89
C PHE A 21 -9.11 -4.01 7.61
N TRP A 22 -10.24 -3.35 7.42
CA TRP A 22 -11.06 -3.49 6.21
C TRP A 22 -10.31 -3.04 4.94
N PHE A 23 -9.56 -1.95 5.03
CA PHE A 23 -8.73 -1.47 3.92
C PHE A 23 -7.61 -2.47 3.56
N THR A 24 -7.04 -3.14 4.56
CA THR A 24 -6.03 -4.19 4.34
C THR A 24 -6.63 -5.43 3.66
N ILE A 25 -7.87 -5.79 3.99
CA ILE A 25 -8.60 -6.86 3.28
C ILE A 25 -8.79 -6.48 1.80
N MET A 26 -9.20 -5.24 1.52
CA MET A 26 -9.36 -4.76 0.14
C MET A 26 -8.02 -4.74 -0.62
N TYR A 27 -6.92 -4.44 0.07
CA TYR A 27 -5.58 -4.58 -0.47
C TYR A 27 -5.30 -6.02 -0.93
N GLY A 28 -5.49 -6.99 -0.04
CA GLY A 28 -5.25 -8.40 -0.35
C GLY A 28 -6.14 -8.91 -1.49
N LEU A 29 -7.42 -8.58 -1.46
CA LEU A 29 -8.38 -8.95 -2.52
C LEU A 29 -8.02 -8.31 -3.86
N GLY A 30 -7.67 -7.03 -3.87
CA GLY A 30 -7.24 -6.32 -5.09
C GLY A 30 -6.04 -6.96 -5.75
N MET A 31 -5.01 -7.31 -4.97
CA MET A 31 -3.83 -8.00 -5.47
C MET A 31 -4.16 -9.41 -5.98
N LEU A 32 -4.86 -10.23 -5.19
CA LEU A 32 -5.22 -11.60 -5.57
C LEU A 32 -6.04 -11.65 -6.86
N ILE A 33 -7.05 -10.77 -7.00
CA ILE A 33 -7.88 -10.71 -8.19
C ILE A 33 -7.05 -10.25 -9.40
N SER A 34 -6.15 -9.29 -9.21
CA SER A 34 -5.25 -8.82 -10.26
C SER A 34 -4.32 -9.94 -10.75
N GLU A 35 -3.70 -10.67 -9.83
CA GLU A 35 -2.80 -11.78 -10.16
C GLU A 35 -3.55 -12.92 -10.86
N ALA A 36 -4.73 -13.29 -10.36
CA ALA A 36 -5.57 -14.30 -11.00
C ALA A 36 -6.04 -13.90 -12.40
N SER A 37 -6.33 -12.61 -12.61
CA SER A 37 -6.77 -12.08 -13.89
C SER A 37 -5.63 -11.81 -14.88
N PHE A 38 -4.38 -11.90 -14.43
CA PHE A 38 -3.21 -11.52 -15.22
C PHE A 38 -3.05 -12.35 -16.51
N ALA A 39 -3.33 -13.66 -16.46
CA ALA A 39 -3.27 -14.53 -17.63
C ALA A 39 -4.23 -14.06 -18.74
N TRP A 40 -5.44 -13.65 -18.38
CA TRP A 40 -6.42 -13.09 -19.30
C TRP A 40 -6.00 -11.70 -19.81
N LEU A 41 -5.45 -10.86 -18.93
CA LEU A 41 -4.99 -9.52 -19.29
C LEU A 41 -3.82 -9.57 -20.27
N SER A 42 -2.84 -10.45 -20.03
CA SER A 42 -1.65 -10.63 -20.88
C SER A 42 -1.98 -11.27 -22.24
N SER A 43 -3.12 -11.96 -22.37
CA SER A 43 -3.58 -12.51 -23.65
C SER A 43 -4.17 -11.44 -24.59
N LYS A 44 -4.68 -10.34 -24.04
CA LYS A 44 -5.34 -9.26 -24.79
C LYS A 44 -4.48 -8.03 -25.02
N PHE A 45 -3.58 -7.74 -24.09
CA PHE A 45 -2.77 -6.53 -24.08
C PHE A 45 -1.29 -6.83 -24.09
N THR A 46 -0.52 -5.97 -24.76
CA THR A 46 0.93 -6.06 -24.71
C THR A 46 1.47 -5.63 -23.34
N ARG A 47 2.61 -6.17 -22.94
CA ARG A 47 3.23 -5.88 -21.65
C ARG A 47 3.41 -4.37 -21.38
N ASN A 48 3.85 -3.63 -22.40
CA ASN A 48 4.02 -2.18 -22.29
C ASN A 48 2.68 -1.46 -22.06
N GLN A 49 1.60 -1.93 -22.69
CA GLN A 49 0.26 -1.36 -22.47
C GLN A 49 -0.22 -1.63 -21.04
N ILE A 50 0.01 -2.85 -20.52
CA ILE A 50 -0.38 -3.19 -19.14
C ILE A 50 0.38 -2.32 -18.14
N ILE A 51 1.70 -2.16 -18.30
CA ILE A 51 2.51 -1.31 -17.41
C ILE A 51 2.05 0.15 -17.47
N THR A 52 1.88 0.69 -18.67
CA THR A 52 1.46 2.08 -18.85
C THR A 52 0.07 2.31 -18.26
N ALA A 53 -0.89 1.43 -18.55
CA ALA A 53 -2.24 1.53 -18.00
C ALA A 53 -2.25 1.39 -16.48
N ALA A 54 -1.53 0.41 -15.92
CA ALA A 54 -1.41 0.21 -14.48
C ALA A 54 -0.78 1.42 -13.79
N THR A 55 0.27 2.00 -14.36
CA THR A 55 0.91 3.21 -13.82
C THR A 55 -0.04 4.40 -13.84
N LEU A 56 -0.75 4.64 -14.96
CA LEU A 56 -1.70 5.74 -15.07
C LEU A 56 -2.86 5.60 -14.08
N ILE A 57 -3.45 4.40 -13.97
CA ILE A 57 -4.53 4.14 -13.02
C ILE A 57 -4.04 4.33 -11.58
N THR A 58 -2.84 3.89 -11.26
CA THR A 58 -2.25 4.07 -9.94
C THR A 58 -2.04 5.55 -9.61
N VAL A 59 -1.48 6.34 -10.53
CA VAL A 59 -1.26 7.79 -10.33
C VAL A 59 -2.59 8.53 -10.16
N ILE A 60 -3.56 8.26 -11.04
CA ILE A 60 -4.91 8.84 -10.93
C ILE A 60 -5.58 8.41 -9.62
N GLY A 61 -5.47 7.15 -9.25
CA GLY A 61 -6.00 6.61 -8.00
C GLY A 61 -5.43 7.31 -6.77
N TYR A 62 -4.12 7.54 -6.71
CA TYR A 62 -3.50 8.29 -5.63
C TYR A 62 -3.92 9.77 -5.62
N MET A 63 -4.07 10.41 -6.77
CA MET A 63 -4.58 11.79 -6.84
C MET A 63 -6.02 11.86 -6.31
N LEU A 64 -6.88 10.92 -6.70
CA LEU A 64 -8.23 10.82 -6.18
C LEU A 64 -8.24 10.56 -4.67
N PHE A 65 -7.38 9.66 -4.20
CA PHE A 65 -7.24 9.37 -2.76
C PHE A 65 -6.85 10.60 -1.95
N MET A 66 -5.92 11.40 -2.45
CA MET A 66 -5.53 12.68 -1.81
C MET A 66 -6.64 13.74 -1.88
N SER A 67 -7.53 13.67 -2.88
CA SER A 67 -8.67 14.60 -3.01
C SER A 67 -9.84 14.26 -2.08
N VAL A 68 -9.85 13.06 -1.49
CA VAL A 68 -10.86 12.70 -0.49
C VAL A 68 -10.64 13.53 0.77
N GLY A 69 -11.70 14.16 1.23
CA GLY A 69 -11.65 15.07 2.37
C GLY A 69 -11.55 16.55 2.00
N TYR A 70 -11.07 16.89 0.79
CA TYR A 70 -11.07 18.26 0.27
C TYR A 70 -12.22 18.51 -0.72
N ILE A 71 -12.34 17.67 -1.73
CA ILE A 71 -13.30 17.81 -2.84
C ILE A 71 -14.40 16.73 -2.74
N LEU A 72 -14.02 15.51 -2.36
CA LEU A 72 -14.93 14.37 -2.23
C LEU A 72 -15.37 14.18 -0.76
N PRO A 73 -16.61 13.70 -0.54
CA PRO A 73 -17.09 13.43 0.82
C PRO A 73 -16.22 12.34 1.49
N LYS A 74 -16.03 12.47 2.81
CA LYS A 74 -15.30 11.51 3.65
C LYS A 74 -16.12 10.23 3.82
N SER A 75 -16.16 9.41 2.77
CA SER A 75 -16.87 8.13 2.78
C SER A 75 -15.87 6.97 2.81
N VAL A 76 -16.01 6.11 3.80
CA VAL A 76 -15.19 4.89 3.95
C VAL A 76 -15.36 3.98 2.74
N VAL A 77 -16.57 3.90 2.17
CA VAL A 77 -16.84 3.09 0.98
C VAL A 77 -16.07 3.61 -0.23
N LEU A 78 -16.04 4.93 -0.43
CA LEU A 78 -15.31 5.56 -1.52
C LEU A 78 -13.80 5.30 -1.40
N LEU A 79 -13.25 5.43 -0.19
CA LEU A 79 -11.84 5.13 0.08
C LEU A 79 -11.48 3.68 -0.23
N ASN A 80 -12.34 2.74 0.14
CA ASN A 80 -12.13 1.32 -0.15
C ASN A 80 -12.20 1.02 -1.66
N ILE A 81 -13.09 1.65 -2.41
CA ILE A 81 -13.19 1.49 -3.87
C ILE A 81 -11.94 2.04 -4.55
N ILE A 82 -11.51 3.24 -4.20
CA ILE A 82 -10.29 3.85 -4.74
C ILE A 82 -9.07 3.00 -4.37
N GLY A 83 -8.99 2.55 -3.13
CA GLY A 83 -7.93 1.67 -2.65
C GLY A 83 -7.89 0.36 -3.44
N PHE A 84 -9.01 -0.30 -3.65
CA PHE A 84 -9.10 -1.51 -4.45
C PHE A 84 -8.58 -1.30 -5.88
N LEU A 85 -8.94 -0.19 -6.53
CA LEU A 85 -8.48 0.14 -7.88
C LEU A 85 -6.96 0.33 -7.93
N ILE A 86 -6.39 1.03 -6.95
CA ILE A 86 -4.95 1.24 -6.83
C ILE A 86 -4.24 -0.11 -6.67
N PHE A 87 -4.72 -0.96 -5.76
CA PHE A 87 -4.07 -2.23 -5.45
C PHE A 87 -4.21 -3.25 -6.57
N PHE A 88 -5.34 -3.26 -7.28
CA PHE A 88 -5.51 -4.04 -8.49
C PHE A 88 -4.49 -3.66 -9.56
N SER A 89 -4.29 -2.37 -9.78
CA SER A 89 -3.30 -1.87 -10.74
C SER A 89 -1.87 -2.20 -10.32
N GLN A 90 -1.55 -2.10 -9.03
CA GLN A 90 -0.24 -2.48 -8.50
C GLN A 90 0.04 -3.99 -8.67
N GLY A 91 -0.97 -4.84 -8.48
CA GLY A 91 -0.86 -6.29 -8.72
C GLY A 91 -0.52 -6.58 -10.18
N ALA A 92 -1.24 -5.97 -11.13
CA ALA A 92 -0.97 -6.13 -12.57
C ALA A 92 0.43 -5.63 -12.95
N PHE A 93 0.87 -4.50 -12.39
CA PHE A 93 2.22 -3.98 -12.59
C PHE A 93 3.28 -4.96 -12.07
N ASN A 94 3.11 -5.46 -10.84
CA ASN A 94 4.06 -6.38 -10.21
C ASN A 94 4.20 -7.70 -11.00
N MET A 95 3.08 -8.29 -11.43
CA MET A 95 3.09 -9.51 -12.25
C MET A 95 3.77 -9.28 -13.61
N THR A 96 3.50 -8.14 -14.25
CA THR A 96 4.16 -7.81 -15.52
C THR A 96 5.68 -7.69 -15.34
N MET A 97 6.13 -7.07 -14.25
CA MET A 97 7.55 -6.94 -13.93
C MET A 97 8.21 -8.31 -13.69
N ILE A 98 7.53 -9.23 -13.01
CA ILE A 98 8.03 -10.59 -12.78
C ILE A 98 8.17 -11.33 -14.11
N VAL A 99 7.18 -11.24 -14.99
CA VAL A 99 7.24 -11.89 -16.31
C VAL A 99 8.35 -11.28 -17.19
N MET A 100 8.55 -9.98 -17.16
CA MET A 100 9.64 -9.33 -17.89
C MET A 100 11.01 -9.77 -17.37
N LEU A 101 11.15 -9.92 -16.05
CA LEU A 101 12.37 -10.42 -15.44
C LEU A 101 12.69 -11.85 -15.89
N ASN A 102 11.68 -12.75 -15.86
CA ASN A 102 11.85 -14.12 -16.30
C ASN A 102 12.27 -14.20 -17.78
N ASN A 103 11.67 -13.37 -18.63
CA ASN A 103 12.09 -13.30 -20.03
C ASN A 103 13.53 -12.80 -20.21
N THR A 104 14.01 -11.94 -19.33
CA THR A 104 15.41 -11.48 -19.36
C THR A 104 16.34 -12.63 -19.00
N ILE A 105 15.97 -13.47 -18.05
CA ILE A 105 16.71 -14.66 -17.66
C ILE A 105 16.78 -15.67 -18.83
N GLU A 106 15.64 -15.93 -19.47
CA GLU A 106 15.57 -16.82 -20.64
C GLU A 106 16.41 -16.30 -21.82
N TYR A 107 16.40 -14.98 -22.04
CA TYR A 107 17.23 -14.36 -23.08
C TYR A 107 18.74 -14.50 -22.79
N ASP A 108 19.13 -14.34 -21.53
CA ASP A 108 20.51 -14.49 -21.07
C ASP A 108 21.01 -15.93 -21.31
N GLU A 109 20.20 -16.93 -20.96
CA GLU A 109 20.46 -18.35 -21.15
C GLU A 109 20.67 -18.68 -22.64
N VAL A 110 19.81 -18.17 -23.53
CA VAL A 110 19.92 -18.40 -24.98
C VAL A 110 21.17 -17.74 -25.56
N ARG A 111 21.56 -16.56 -25.06
CA ARG A 111 22.67 -15.79 -25.63
C ARG A 111 24.03 -16.24 -25.14
N PHE A 112 24.16 -16.60 -23.86
CA PHE A 112 25.44 -16.91 -23.22
C PHE A 112 25.64 -18.40 -22.94
N HIS A 113 24.60 -19.21 -23.11
CA HIS A 113 24.57 -20.66 -22.79
C HIS A 113 24.86 -20.93 -21.28
N GLU A 114 24.73 -19.92 -20.46
CA GLU A 114 24.87 -19.95 -19.00
C GLU A 114 23.65 -19.32 -18.35
N ARG A 115 23.23 -19.88 -17.21
CA ARG A 115 22.04 -19.44 -16.51
C ARG A 115 22.43 -18.67 -15.26
N HIS A 116 22.20 -17.37 -15.27
CA HIS A 116 22.56 -16.46 -14.17
C HIS A 116 21.36 -16.08 -13.27
N ASP A 117 20.42 -17.00 -13.07
CA ASP A 117 19.17 -16.76 -12.28
C ASP A 117 19.45 -16.20 -10.89
N SER A 118 20.49 -16.74 -10.23
CA SER A 118 20.85 -16.33 -8.86
C SER A 118 21.33 -14.88 -8.80
N ILE A 119 22.09 -14.44 -9.79
CA ILE A 119 22.61 -13.05 -9.85
C ILE A 119 21.45 -12.07 -10.12
N ILE A 120 20.60 -12.38 -11.11
CA ILE A 120 19.46 -11.53 -11.48
C ILE A 120 18.47 -11.44 -10.32
N SER A 121 18.17 -12.55 -9.65
CA SER A 121 17.30 -12.59 -8.48
C SER A 121 17.88 -11.84 -7.28
N ALA A 122 19.20 -11.93 -7.07
CA ALA A 122 19.89 -11.19 -6.02
C ALA A 122 19.83 -9.67 -6.26
N VAL A 123 20.10 -9.23 -7.49
CA VAL A 123 20.01 -7.81 -7.87
C VAL A 123 18.58 -7.29 -7.69
N ARG A 124 17.56 -8.06 -8.11
CA ARG A 124 16.15 -7.70 -7.88
C ARG A 124 15.84 -7.55 -6.39
N SER A 125 16.24 -8.52 -5.57
CA SER A 125 15.99 -8.51 -4.13
C SER A 125 16.69 -7.33 -3.46
N PHE A 126 17.91 -7.02 -3.86
CA PHE A 126 18.65 -5.85 -3.38
C PHE A 126 17.94 -4.55 -3.78
N ALA A 127 17.57 -4.38 -5.04
CA ALA A 127 16.88 -3.19 -5.55
C ALA A 127 15.54 -2.98 -4.83
N THR A 128 14.78 -4.05 -4.59
CA THR A 128 13.50 -3.97 -3.87
C THR A 128 13.69 -3.53 -2.42
N LYS A 129 14.68 -4.09 -1.72
CA LYS A 129 14.98 -3.70 -0.35
C LYS A 129 15.49 -2.26 -0.25
N LEU A 130 16.35 -1.85 -1.18
CA LEU A 130 16.84 -0.47 -1.26
C LEU A 130 15.70 0.52 -1.52
N ALA A 131 14.82 0.22 -2.47
CA ALA A 131 13.63 1.03 -2.75
C ALA A 131 12.72 1.15 -1.53
N SER A 132 12.49 0.05 -0.79
CA SER A 132 11.70 0.06 0.45
C SER A 132 12.34 0.89 1.55
N ALA A 133 13.66 0.87 1.67
CA ALA A 133 14.39 1.68 2.65
C ALA A 133 14.26 3.19 2.32
N VAL A 134 14.41 3.54 1.05
CA VAL A 134 14.24 4.92 0.58
C VAL A 134 12.79 5.40 0.78
N ASP A 135 11.80 4.56 0.45
CA ASP A 135 10.38 4.87 0.68
C ASP A 135 10.09 5.18 2.15
N GLN A 136 10.57 4.33 3.05
CA GLN A 136 10.40 4.55 4.50
C GLN A 136 11.11 5.82 4.99
N ALA A 137 12.31 6.10 4.49
CA ALA A 137 13.03 7.32 4.84
C ALA A 137 12.29 8.58 4.37
N VAL A 138 11.76 8.57 3.15
CA VAL A 138 10.97 9.69 2.60
C VAL A 138 9.69 9.89 3.41
N VAL A 139 8.97 8.81 3.72
CA VAL A 139 7.75 8.89 4.55
C VAL A 139 8.06 9.45 5.93
N ALA A 140 9.13 8.98 6.58
CA ALA A 140 9.55 9.47 7.90
C ALA A 140 9.90 10.97 7.85
N LEU A 141 10.63 11.42 6.83
CA LEU A 141 10.97 12.83 6.63
C LEU A 141 9.71 13.69 6.46
N ILE A 142 8.76 13.26 5.63
CA ILE A 142 7.49 13.98 5.44
C ILE A 142 6.72 14.10 6.76
N LEU A 143 6.62 13.01 7.54
CA LEU A 143 5.92 13.01 8.82
C LEU A 143 6.58 13.93 9.85
N ILE A 144 7.91 14.01 9.86
CA ILE A 144 8.67 14.89 10.76
C ILE A 144 8.47 16.35 10.34
N ILE A 145 8.66 16.70 9.06
CA ILE A 145 8.54 18.05 8.53
C ILE A 145 7.11 18.58 8.70
N SER A 146 6.11 17.73 8.48
CA SER A 146 4.69 18.09 8.63
C SER A 146 4.25 18.18 10.10
N ASN A 147 5.14 17.92 11.07
CA ASN A 147 4.82 17.87 12.50
C ASN A 147 3.69 16.88 12.88
N ILE A 148 3.29 16.04 11.92
CA ILE A 148 2.22 15.05 12.06
C ILE A 148 2.63 13.98 13.08
N TYR A 149 3.93 13.63 13.11
CA TYR A 149 4.45 12.65 14.05
C TYR A 149 4.24 13.06 15.51
N ALA A 150 4.51 14.31 15.85
CA ALA A 150 4.33 14.85 17.21
C ALA A 150 2.86 14.88 17.63
N ILE A 151 1.96 15.27 16.72
CA ILE A 151 0.52 15.32 16.96
C ILE A 151 -0.05 13.89 17.14
N SER A 152 0.38 12.94 16.31
CA SER A 152 -0.05 11.54 16.43
C SER A 152 0.37 10.91 17.73
N GLN A 153 1.61 11.12 18.17
CA GLN A 153 2.10 10.62 19.46
C GLN A 153 1.31 11.23 20.64
N LYS A 154 1.02 12.51 20.59
CA LYS A 154 0.22 13.17 21.62
C LYS A 154 -1.19 12.59 21.68
N ASN A 155 -1.87 12.40 20.57
CA ASN A 155 -3.21 11.83 20.54
C ASN A 155 -3.24 10.39 21.07
N ILE A 156 -2.24 9.57 20.75
CA ILE A 156 -2.12 8.19 21.25
C ILE A 156 -1.93 8.17 22.76
N ILE A 157 -1.14 9.08 23.32
CA ILE A 157 -0.90 9.19 24.76
C ILE A 157 -2.18 9.62 25.47
N ASP A 158 -2.89 10.58 24.92
CA ASP A 158 -4.14 11.08 25.48
C ASP A 158 -5.23 9.99 25.45
N GLU A 159 -5.40 9.23 24.37
CA GLU A 159 -6.36 8.11 24.30
C GLU A 159 -6.03 7.00 25.30
N ARG A 160 -4.76 6.60 25.45
CA ARG A 160 -4.37 5.64 26.49
C ARG A 160 -4.71 6.09 27.89
N LYS A 161 -4.50 7.36 28.18
CA LYS A 161 -4.81 7.94 29.47
C LYS A 161 -6.32 7.95 29.74
N TYR A 162 -7.12 8.19 28.71
CA TYR A 162 -8.58 8.05 28.80
C TYR A 162 -9.03 6.62 29.06
N GLU A 163 -8.45 5.63 28.39
CA GLU A 163 -8.76 4.21 28.62
C GLU A 163 -8.40 3.77 30.04
N GLU A 164 -7.24 4.17 30.54
CA GLU A 164 -6.81 3.89 31.92
C GLU A 164 -7.79 4.50 32.94
N LEU A 165 -8.19 5.75 32.77
CA LEU A 165 -9.16 6.41 33.64
C LEU A 165 -10.54 5.74 33.61
N VAL A 166 -11.01 5.34 32.44
CA VAL A 166 -12.29 4.62 32.29
C VAL A 166 -12.23 3.25 32.96
N ALA A 167 -11.10 2.54 32.86
CA ALA A 167 -10.88 1.26 33.52
C ALA A 167 -10.86 1.41 35.05
N GLU A 168 -10.21 2.45 35.55
CA GLU A 168 -10.15 2.77 36.99
C GLU A 168 -11.55 3.10 37.56
N ILE A 169 -12.32 3.93 36.86
CA ILE A 169 -13.71 4.27 37.26
C ILE A 169 -14.59 3.01 37.27
N LYS A 170 -14.47 2.15 36.26
CA LYS A 170 -15.23 0.88 36.23
C LYS A 170 -14.85 -0.07 37.36
N SER A 171 -13.59 -0.09 37.78
CA SER A 171 -13.11 -0.91 38.88
C SER A 171 -13.63 -0.38 40.25
N THR A 172 -13.69 0.93 40.39
CA THR A 172 -14.18 1.61 41.63
C THR A 172 -15.69 1.47 41.80
N ASN A 173 -16.44 1.52 40.70
CA ASN A 173 -17.92 1.35 40.74
C ASN A 173 -18.38 -0.12 40.97
N LYS A 174 -17.45 -1.07 40.97
CA LYS A 174 -17.72 -2.50 41.17
C LYS A 174 -17.49 -2.97 42.61
N LYS A 175 -16.98 -2.09 43.46
CA LYS A 175 -16.86 -2.27 44.93
C LYS A 175 -18.01 -1.62 45.66
#